data_2f528c4707c954834535da305d48f9e4
#
_entry.id   2f528c4707c954834535da305d48f9e4
#
_cell.length_a   1.000
_cell.length_b   1.000
_cell.length_c   1.000
_cell.angle_alpha   90.00
_cell.angle_beta   90.00
_cell.angle_gamma   90.00
#
_symmetry.space_group_name_H-M   'P 1'
#
loop_
_entity.id
_entity.type
_entity.pdbx_description
1 polymer ?
#
loop_
_entity_poly.entity_id
_entity_poly.type
_entity_poly.pdbx_seq_one_letter_code
_entity_poly.pdbx_strand_id
1 'polypeptide(L)'
;MRFSNSKWVSLCFCLLLSLQIIQGYKESETARTLKLEQGNAAHEVHCSRERSRAAQKIIEEYLMPFVEKEQYQMSRRCRLHSDNDLYRDQEQHKIRVDVNEWKCGYCRKRFYEEKHLDQHFDNRHYDLLNVSHSRCLADVCGALHCDLVMDSTPRKTKCNPAAASRNQHLCESLADSCFPVNEGPSASRLHEFFLRQFCDAHTCKGGQKPFSRGHRGNERENGTAEAHLKKCAKEKALVVGNFSINHDT
;
A
#
# COMPACT_ATOMS: atom_id res chain seq x y z
N MET A 1 -29.91 -76.42 -2.04
CA MET A 1 -29.46 -75.20 -1.39
C MET A 1 -28.76 -74.31 -2.43
N ARG A 2 -29.50 -73.47 -3.11
CA ARG A 2 -28.98 -72.52 -4.14
C ARG A 2 -29.60 -71.12 -3.93
N PHE A 3 -29.42 -70.55 -2.76
CA PHE A 3 -30.00 -69.25 -2.42
C PHE A 3 -28.96 -68.36 -1.65
N SER A 4 -27.85 -68.05 -2.22
CA SER A 4 -27.00 -67.07 -1.51
C SER A 4 -26.16 -66.20 -2.42
N ASN A 5 -25.82 -66.56 -3.66
CA ASN A 5 -24.86 -65.85 -4.48
C ASN A 5 -25.41 -64.52 -5.04
N SER A 6 -26.71 -64.42 -5.31
CA SER A 6 -27.29 -63.19 -5.89
C SER A 6 -27.26 -61.99 -4.94
N LYS A 7 -27.54 -62.21 -3.66
CA LYS A 7 -27.49 -61.09 -2.66
C LYS A 7 -26.09 -60.60 -2.39
N TRP A 8 -25.09 -61.49 -2.38
CA TRP A 8 -23.69 -61.12 -2.21
C TRP A 8 -23.15 -60.38 -3.41
N VAL A 9 -23.49 -60.74 -4.62
CA VAL A 9 -23.11 -60.04 -5.87
C VAL A 9 -23.73 -58.65 -5.90
N SER A 10 -24.99 -58.48 -5.51
CA SER A 10 -25.64 -57.15 -5.42
C SER A 10 -24.98 -56.25 -4.36
N LEU A 11 -24.63 -56.83 -3.21
CA LEU A 11 -23.97 -56.10 -2.12
C LEU A 11 -22.57 -55.63 -2.53
N CYS A 12 -21.78 -56.51 -3.18
CA CYS A 12 -20.47 -56.12 -3.75
C CYS A 12 -20.57 -55.03 -4.81
N PHE A 13 -21.61 -55.10 -5.68
CA PHE A 13 -21.81 -54.08 -6.70
C PHE A 13 -22.16 -52.70 -6.10
N CYS A 14 -23.02 -52.68 -5.06
CA CYS A 14 -23.33 -51.44 -4.32
C CYS A 14 -22.10 -50.86 -3.61
N LEU A 15 -21.26 -51.71 -3.01
CA LEU A 15 -19.99 -51.26 -2.38
C LEU A 15 -18.99 -50.72 -3.40
N LEU A 16 -18.87 -51.31 -4.56
CA LEU A 16 -18.01 -50.82 -5.63
C LEU A 16 -18.49 -49.47 -6.19
N LEU A 17 -19.78 -49.31 -6.37
CA LEU A 17 -20.37 -48.04 -6.80
C LEU A 17 -20.19 -46.93 -5.73
N SER A 18 -20.35 -47.27 -4.45
CA SER A 18 -20.12 -46.28 -3.38
C SER A 18 -18.65 -45.86 -3.28
N LEU A 19 -17.68 -46.79 -3.50
CA LEU A 19 -16.28 -46.48 -3.55
C LEU A 19 -15.92 -45.57 -4.75
N GLN A 20 -16.52 -45.77 -5.91
CA GLN A 20 -16.31 -44.91 -7.08
C GLN A 20 -16.86 -43.51 -6.87
N ILE A 21 -18.03 -43.39 -6.20
CA ILE A 21 -18.61 -42.09 -5.84
C ILE A 21 -17.68 -41.33 -4.85
N ILE A 22 -17.17 -42.04 -3.83
CA ILE A 22 -16.25 -41.44 -2.84
C ILE A 22 -14.94 -41.03 -3.48
N GLN A 23 -14.40 -41.80 -4.43
CA GLN A 23 -13.19 -41.42 -5.18
C GLN A 23 -13.45 -40.18 -6.07
N GLY A 24 -14.58 -40.13 -6.78
CA GLY A 24 -14.94 -38.95 -7.59
C GLY A 24 -15.15 -37.69 -6.75
N TYR A 25 -15.67 -37.79 -5.53
CA TYR A 25 -15.78 -36.68 -4.60
C TYR A 25 -14.42 -36.19 -4.13
N LYS A 26 -13.51 -37.09 -3.79
CA LYS A 26 -12.13 -36.76 -3.35
C LYS A 26 -11.30 -36.08 -4.47
N GLU A 27 -11.43 -36.54 -5.69
CA GLU A 27 -10.77 -35.96 -6.86
C GLU A 27 -11.30 -34.56 -7.18
N SER A 28 -12.60 -34.34 -7.05
CA SER A 28 -13.23 -33.03 -7.26
C SER A 28 -12.81 -32.01 -6.19
N GLU A 29 -12.63 -32.43 -4.95
CA GLU A 29 -12.23 -31.56 -3.85
C GLU A 29 -10.73 -31.19 -3.94
N THR A 30 -9.88 -32.15 -4.28
CA THR A 30 -8.45 -31.91 -4.54
C THR A 30 -8.23 -31.02 -5.77
N ALA A 31 -9.01 -31.17 -6.83
CA ALA A 31 -8.93 -30.31 -8.00
C ALA A 31 -9.40 -28.87 -7.72
N ARG A 32 -10.38 -28.70 -6.82
CA ARG A 32 -10.83 -27.37 -6.35
C ARG A 32 -9.78 -26.68 -5.47
N THR A 33 -9.18 -27.41 -4.54
CA THR A 33 -8.09 -26.87 -3.68
C THR A 33 -6.85 -26.53 -4.50
N LEU A 34 -6.42 -27.38 -5.42
CA LEU A 34 -5.30 -27.10 -6.33
C LEU A 34 -5.57 -25.90 -7.26
N LYS A 35 -6.79 -25.74 -7.77
CA LYS A 35 -7.17 -24.55 -8.55
C LYS A 35 -7.21 -23.29 -7.70
N LEU A 36 -7.61 -23.38 -6.44
CA LEU A 36 -7.63 -22.25 -5.51
C LEU A 36 -6.21 -21.86 -5.11
N GLU A 37 -5.32 -22.83 -4.84
CA GLU A 37 -3.91 -22.58 -4.55
C GLU A 37 -3.14 -22.05 -5.77
N GLN A 38 -3.37 -22.59 -6.96
CA GLN A 38 -2.77 -22.09 -8.21
C GLN A 38 -3.28 -20.70 -8.57
N GLY A 39 -4.55 -20.39 -8.33
CA GLY A 39 -5.11 -19.04 -8.49
C GLY A 39 -4.49 -18.03 -7.54
N ASN A 40 -4.24 -18.42 -6.28
CA ASN A 40 -3.60 -17.56 -5.29
C ASN A 40 -2.09 -17.40 -5.53
N ALA A 41 -1.38 -18.44 -5.95
CA ALA A 41 0.05 -18.37 -6.23
C ALA A 41 0.38 -17.53 -7.48
N ALA A 42 -0.54 -17.50 -8.48
CA ALA A 42 -0.36 -16.71 -9.70
C ALA A 42 -0.47 -15.19 -9.47
N HIS A 43 -1.00 -14.75 -8.31
CA HIS A 43 -1.28 -13.35 -7.99
C HIS A 43 -0.56 -12.88 -6.72
N GLU A 44 0.48 -13.59 -6.26
CA GLU A 44 1.23 -13.17 -5.10
C GLU A 44 2.15 -11.99 -5.44
N VAL A 45 1.71 -10.80 -5.06
CA VAL A 45 2.56 -9.61 -5.10
C VAL A 45 3.33 -9.52 -3.80
N HIS A 46 4.65 -9.68 -3.88
CA HIS A 46 5.55 -9.52 -2.72
C HIS A 46 5.70 -8.04 -2.31
N CYS A 47 4.59 -7.37 -2.07
CA CYS A 47 4.53 -5.98 -1.64
C CYS A 47 3.39 -5.79 -0.63
N SER A 48 3.69 -5.23 0.53
CA SER A 48 2.69 -4.91 1.54
C SER A 48 1.97 -3.60 1.19
N ARG A 49 0.68 -3.67 0.87
CA ARG A 49 -0.17 -2.50 0.61
C ARG A 49 -0.23 -1.55 1.81
N GLU A 50 -0.37 -2.08 3.01
CA GLU A 50 -0.43 -1.29 4.23
C GLU A 50 0.87 -0.50 4.47
N ARG A 51 2.03 -1.14 4.28
CA ARG A 51 3.33 -0.46 4.39
C ARG A 51 3.54 0.55 3.26
N SER A 52 3.13 0.26 2.03
CA SER A 52 3.18 1.23 0.92
C SER A 52 2.33 2.47 1.23
N ARG A 53 1.13 2.28 1.78
CA ARG A 53 0.26 3.38 2.21
C ARG A 53 0.89 4.20 3.33
N ALA A 54 1.53 3.56 4.31
CA ALA A 54 2.27 4.26 5.37
C ALA A 54 3.44 5.08 4.81
N ALA A 55 4.22 4.50 3.88
CA ALA A 55 5.31 5.22 3.21
C ALA A 55 4.78 6.41 2.41
N GLN A 56 3.72 6.23 1.62
CA GLN A 56 3.08 7.29 0.86
C GLN A 56 2.62 8.45 1.76
N LYS A 57 1.96 8.13 2.87
CA LYS A 57 1.53 9.14 3.85
C LYS A 57 2.71 9.94 4.41
N ILE A 58 3.81 9.27 4.74
CA ILE A 58 5.02 9.94 5.23
C ILE A 58 5.61 10.88 4.17
N ILE A 59 5.68 10.43 2.92
CA ILE A 59 6.17 11.23 1.80
C ILE A 59 5.29 12.47 1.63
N GLU A 60 3.97 12.31 1.61
CA GLU A 60 3.02 13.41 1.42
C GLU A 60 3.03 14.43 2.58
N GLU A 61 3.12 13.96 3.83
CA GLU A 61 3.04 14.83 5.00
C GLU A 61 4.38 15.51 5.34
N TYR A 62 5.51 14.81 5.16
CA TYR A 62 6.80 15.27 5.70
C TYR A 62 7.84 15.60 4.64
N LEU A 63 7.69 15.17 3.40
CA LEU A 63 8.63 15.46 2.31
C LEU A 63 8.05 16.41 1.27
N MET A 64 6.86 16.10 0.72
CA MET A 64 6.30 16.87 -0.40
C MET A 64 6.16 18.37 -0.13
N PRO A 65 5.77 18.86 1.07
CA PRO A 65 5.68 20.29 1.33
C PRO A 65 7.03 21.04 1.14
N PHE A 66 8.15 20.36 1.37
CA PHE A 66 9.49 20.93 1.17
C PHE A 66 9.90 20.85 -0.30
N VAL A 67 9.58 19.75 -0.99
CA VAL A 67 9.81 19.62 -2.44
C VAL A 67 9.05 20.71 -3.20
N GLU A 68 7.80 20.96 -2.85
CA GLU A 68 6.97 22.02 -3.45
C GLU A 68 7.52 23.42 -3.15
N LYS A 69 7.96 23.67 -1.89
CA LYS A 69 8.57 24.94 -1.49
C LYS A 69 9.83 25.24 -2.28
N GLU A 70 10.65 24.22 -2.55
CA GLU A 70 11.87 24.34 -3.35
C GLU A 70 11.60 24.33 -4.86
N GLN A 71 10.34 24.17 -5.28
CA GLN A 71 9.92 24.06 -6.69
C GLN A 71 10.73 23.00 -7.46
N TYR A 72 11.13 21.92 -6.75
CA TYR A 72 11.94 20.86 -7.31
C TYR A 72 11.06 19.80 -7.94
N GLN A 73 11.40 19.37 -9.16
CA GLN A 73 10.73 18.28 -9.84
C GLN A 73 11.49 16.97 -9.61
N MET A 74 10.92 16.13 -8.77
CA MET A 74 11.50 14.82 -8.46
C MET A 74 11.55 13.95 -9.72
N SER A 75 12.70 13.36 -9.98
CA SER A 75 12.87 12.44 -11.11
C SER A 75 12.03 11.16 -10.93
N ARG A 76 11.44 10.64 -12.00
CA ARG A 76 10.76 9.31 -11.99
C ARG A 76 11.70 8.14 -11.65
N ARG A 77 13.02 8.35 -11.68
CA ARG A 77 14.00 7.34 -11.23
C ARG A 77 14.09 7.27 -9.70
N CYS A 78 13.69 8.32 -9.01
CA CYS A 78 13.61 8.35 -7.55
C CYS A 78 12.55 7.37 -7.05
N ARG A 79 12.94 6.48 -6.16
CA ARG A 79 12.02 5.47 -5.59
C ARG A 79 10.85 6.06 -4.81
N LEU A 80 10.98 7.33 -4.36
CA LEU A 80 9.95 8.07 -3.63
C LEU A 80 8.94 8.76 -4.56
N HIS A 81 9.20 8.73 -5.89
CA HIS A 81 8.28 9.33 -6.84
C HIS A 81 6.96 8.55 -6.87
N SER A 82 5.85 9.27 -6.83
CA SER A 82 4.51 8.70 -6.74
C SER A 82 4.16 7.72 -7.86
N ASP A 83 4.72 7.90 -9.06
CA ASP A 83 4.49 6.98 -10.19
C ASP A 83 5.16 5.61 -9.99
N ASN A 84 6.02 5.47 -8.99
CA ASN A 84 6.68 4.21 -8.69
C ASN A 84 5.90 3.34 -7.69
N ASP A 85 4.84 3.87 -7.07
CA ASP A 85 4.01 3.07 -6.17
C ASP A 85 3.10 2.12 -6.95
N LEU A 86 3.29 0.82 -6.67
CA LEU A 86 2.50 -0.26 -7.27
C LEU A 86 1.00 -0.11 -7.04
N TYR A 87 0.61 0.37 -5.86
CA TYR A 87 -0.80 0.47 -5.47
C TYR A 87 -1.44 1.82 -5.76
N ARG A 88 -0.68 2.80 -6.26
CA ARG A 88 -1.15 4.17 -6.46
C ARG A 88 -2.50 4.26 -7.17
N ASP A 89 -2.64 3.59 -8.31
CA ASP A 89 -3.86 3.64 -9.11
C ASP A 89 -5.06 3.09 -8.32
N GLN A 90 -4.89 1.96 -7.64
CA GLN A 90 -5.93 1.38 -6.81
C GLN A 90 -6.28 2.26 -5.60
N GLU A 91 -5.29 2.89 -4.95
CA GLU A 91 -5.53 3.82 -3.85
C GLU A 91 -6.31 5.07 -4.31
N GLN A 92 -6.05 5.56 -5.54
CA GLN A 92 -6.82 6.67 -6.14
C GLN A 92 -8.26 6.27 -6.50
N HIS A 93 -8.52 4.98 -6.73
CA HIS A 93 -9.87 4.45 -7.01
C HIS A 93 -10.65 4.05 -5.75
N LYS A 94 -10.14 4.35 -4.56
CA LYS A 94 -10.88 4.25 -3.31
C LYS A 94 -11.72 5.51 -3.10
N ILE A 95 -13.02 5.35 -3.10
CA ILE A 95 -13.96 6.45 -2.86
C ILE A 95 -14.56 6.27 -1.48
N ARG A 96 -14.22 7.16 -0.56
CA ARG A 96 -14.88 7.23 0.75
C ARG A 96 -16.21 7.95 0.59
N VAL A 97 -17.29 7.25 0.83
CA VAL A 97 -18.67 7.78 0.71
C VAL A 97 -19.12 8.33 2.05
N ASP A 98 -18.84 7.60 3.14
CA ASP A 98 -19.21 7.99 4.51
C ASP A 98 -18.14 7.47 5.50
N VAL A 99 -18.33 7.71 6.80
CA VAL A 99 -17.41 7.28 7.87
C VAL A 99 -17.11 5.79 7.79
N ASN A 100 -18.16 4.97 7.54
CA ASN A 100 -18.08 3.51 7.44
C ASN A 100 -18.52 3.01 6.06
N GLU A 101 -18.32 3.80 5.01
CA GLU A 101 -18.71 3.36 3.67
C GLU A 101 -17.63 3.71 2.65
N TRP A 102 -17.14 2.67 1.99
CA TRP A 102 -16.15 2.72 0.93
C TRP A 102 -16.74 2.19 -0.38
N LYS A 103 -16.35 2.76 -1.50
CA LYS A 103 -16.80 2.37 -2.83
C LYS A 103 -15.62 2.16 -3.77
N CYS A 104 -15.66 1.07 -4.52
CA CYS A 104 -14.72 0.81 -5.59
C CYS A 104 -14.96 1.75 -6.78
N GLY A 105 -13.92 2.50 -7.17
CA GLY A 105 -13.98 3.42 -8.33
C GLY A 105 -14.10 2.69 -9.67
N TYR A 106 -13.64 1.45 -9.77
CA TYR A 106 -13.73 0.67 -11.00
C TYR A 106 -15.13 0.06 -11.22
N CYS A 107 -15.66 -0.69 -10.24
CA CYS A 107 -16.93 -1.44 -10.39
C CYS A 107 -18.08 -0.91 -9.55
N ARG A 108 -17.87 0.15 -8.79
CA ARG A 108 -18.86 0.83 -7.94
C ARG A 108 -19.42 0.01 -6.78
N LYS A 109 -18.87 -1.18 -6.49
CA LYS A 109 -19.26 -2.01 -5.35
C LYS A 109 -18.92 -1.29 -4.03
N ARG A 110 -19.78 -1.43 -3.01
CA ARG A 110 -19.65 -0.76 -1.72
C ARG A 110 -19.19 -1.72 -0.63
N PHE A 111 -18.48 -1.20 0.37
CA PHE A 111 -17.90 -1.93 1.49
C PHE A 111 -17.98 -1.08 2.76
N TYR A 112 -18.15 -1.72 3.90
CA TYR A 112 -18.19 -1.03 5.20
C TYR A 112 -16.81 -0.62 5.71
N GLU A 113 -15.75 -1.38 5.38
CA GLU A 113 -14.40 -1.13 5.82
C GLU A 113 -13.44 -1.06 4.63
N GLU A 114 -12.43 -0.22 4.74
CA GLU A 114 -11.39 -0.06 3.73
C GLU A 114 -10.67 -1.37 3.42
N LYS A 115 -10.40 -2.17 4.44
CA LYS A 115 -9.75 -3.47 4.31
C LYS A 115 -10.52 -4.44 3.40
N HIS A 116 -11.86 -4.41 3.41
CA HIS A 116 -12.67 -5.23 2.52
C HIS A 116 -12.62 -4.73 1.06
N LEU A 117 -12.45 -3.41 0.87
CA LEU A 117 -12.19 -2.83 -0.44
C LEU A 117 -10.79 -3.22 -0.94
N ASP A 118 -9.76 -3.24 -0.07
CA ASP A 118 -8.42 -3.72 -0.40
C ASP A 118 -8.46 -5.18 -0.88
N GLN A 119 -9.10 -6.06 -0.13
CA GLN A 119 -9.29 -7.46 -0.52
C GLN A 119 -10.07 -7.60 -1.83
N HIS A 120 -11.02 -6.72 -2.09
CA HIS A 120 -11.75 -6.71 -3.35
C HIS A 120 -10.85 -6.31 -4.53
N PHE A 121 -9.96 -5.33 -4.36
CA PHE A 121 -8.98 -4.98 -5.38
C PHE A 121 -8.04 -6.15 -5.67
N ASP A 122 -7.52 -6.80 -4.64
CA ASP A 122 -6.63 -7.96 -4.79
C ASP A 122 -7.30 -9.13 -5.52
N ASN A 123 -8.61 -9.35 -5.31
CA ASN A 123 -9.34 -10.46 -5.88
C ASN A 123 -9.98 -10.17 -7.24
N ARG A 124 -10.30 -8.90 -7.58
CA ARG A 124 -11.13 -8.55 -8.74
C ARG A 124 -10.51 -7.53 -9.68
N HIS A 125 -9.49 -6.83 -9.24
CA HIS A 125 -8.82 -5.78 -10.01
C HIS A 125 -7.30 -5.92 -9.96
N TYR A 126 -6.83 -7.16 -9.74
CA TYR A 126 -5.40 -7.48 -9.73
C TYR A 126 -4.73 -7.19 -11.08
N ASP A 127 -5.42 -7.48 -12.16
CA ASP A 127 -5.00 -7.25 -13.55
C ASP A 127 -4.72 -5.78 -13.87
N LEU A 128 -5.27 -4.86 -13.06
CA LEU A 128 -5.00 -3.43 -13.17
C LEU A 128 -3.72 -2.96 -12.47
N LEU A 129 -3.05 -3.85 -11.72
CA LEU A 129 -1.75 -3.54 -11.12
C LEU A 129 -0.65 -3.51 -12.19
N ASN A 130 0.07 -2.41 -12.27
CA ASN A 130 1.20 -2.28 -13.19
C ASN A 130 2.48 -2.88 -12.57
N VAL A 131 2.53 -4.21 -12.47
CA VAL A 131 3.67 -4.94 -11.88
C VAL A 131 4.96 -4.83 -12.70
N SER A 132 4.88 -4.45 -13.99
CA SER A 132 6.04 -4.40 -14.89
C SER A 132 6.91 -3.17 -14.67
N HIS A 133 6.32 -2.04 -14.29
CA HIS A 133 6.99 -0.74 -14.19
C HIS A 133 6.98 -0.15 -12.78
N SER A 134 6.06 -0.59 -11.93
CA SER A 134 5.91 -0.11 -10.55
C SER A 134 6.83 -0.85 -9.59
N ARG A 135 7.20 -0.15 -8.52
CA ARG A 135 8.04 -0.68 -7.44
C ARG A 135 7.22 -0.80 -6.17
N CYS A 136 7.69 -1.65 -5.26
CA CYS A 136 7.09 -1.74 -3.95
C CYS A 136 7.56 -0.58 -3.06
N LEU A 137 6.68 0.37 -2.77
CA LEU A 137 7.00 1.49 -1.88
C LEU A 137 7.22 1.03 -0.43
N ALA A 138 6.67 -0.15 -0.04
CA ALA A 138 6.94 -0.76 1.25
C ALA A 138 8.43 -1.08 1.49
N ASP A 139 9.23 -1.24 0.42
CA ASP A 139 10.66 -1.54 0.53
C ASP A 139 11.47 -0.37 1.11
N VAL A 140 10.97 0.86 0.99
CA VAL A 140 11.63 2.04 1.56
C VAL A 140 11.15 2.35 2.98
N CYS A 141 10.24 1.56 3.52
CA CYS A 141 9.67 1.76 4.85
C CYS A 141 10.70 1.76 5.98
N GLY A 142 11.78 0.96 5.82
CA GLY A 142 12.88 0.98 6.78
C GLY A 142 13.55 2.34 6.86
N ALA A 143 13.77 2.99 5.72
CA ALA A 143 14.37 4.32 5.63
C ALA A 143 13.41 5.43 6.09
N LEU A 144 12.11 5.27 5.84
CA LEU A 144 11.08 6.28 6.14
C LEU A 144 10.44 6.12 7.53
N HIS A 145 10.87 5.17 8.36
CA HIS A 145 10.29 4.92 9.68
C HIS A 145 8.78 4.63 9.66
N CYS A 146 8.27 3.84 8.70
CA CYS A 146 6.83 3.55 8.58
C CYS A 146 6.21 2.98 9.87
N ASP A 147 6.98 2.24 10.65
CA ASP A 147 6.51 1.61 11.90
C ASP A 147 5.99 2.66 12.91
N LEU A 148 6.50 3.90 12.86
CA LEU A 148 6.02 5.00 13.72
C LEU A 148 4.64 5.52 13.36
N VAL A 149 4.19 5.28 12.12
CA VAL A 149 2.87 5.70 11.62
C VAL A 149 1.87 4.55 11.70
N MET A 150 2.37 3.30 11.57
CA MET A 150 1.54 2.10 11.56
C MET A 150 1.19 1.61 12.97
N ASP A 151 2.13 1.70 13.92
CA ASP A 151 1.91 1.21 15.27
C ASP A 151 1.19 2.26 16.14
N SER A 152 -0.03 1.94 16.56
CA SER A 152 -0.80 2.74 17.54
C SER A 152 -0.17 2.72 18.93
N THR A 153 0.67 1.73 19.22
CA THR A 153 1.39 1.56 20.48
C THR A 153 2.88 1.35 20.20
N PRO A 154 3.75 2.29 20.60
CA PRO A 154 5.19 2.15 20.42
C PRO A 154 5.70 0.94 21.22
N ARG A 155 6.08 -0.12 20.53
CA ARG A 155 6.74 -1.26 21.15
C ARG A 155 8.12 -0.82 21.66
N LYS A 156 8.37 -1.00 22.93
CA LYS A 156 9.71 -0.84 23.53
C LYS A 156 10.60 -2.02 23.11
N THR A 157 10.95 -2.09 21.84
CA THR A 157 11.93 -3.07 21.35
C THR A 157 13.34 -2.53 21.60
N LYS A 158 14.26 -3.41 21.99
CA LYS A 158 15.69 -3.05 22.04
C LYS A 158 16.13 -2.66 20.62
N CYS A 159 16.85 -1.55 20.52
CA CYS A 159 17.39 -1.13 19.24
C CYS A 159 18.37 -2.20 18.69
N ASN A 160 18.26 -2.55 17.43
CA ASN A 160 19.18 -3.43 16.73
C ASN A 160 20.15 -2.59 15.89
N PRO A 161 21.44 -2.49 16.26
CA PRO A 161 22.40 -1.63 15.56
C PRO A 161 22.59 -2.01 14.08
N ALA A 162 22.57 -3.31 13.77
CA ALA A 162 22.72 -3.76 12.39
C ALA A 162 21.51 -3.38 11.51
N ALA A 163 20.29 -3.42 12.05
CA ALA A 163 19.10 -2.97 11.36
C ALA A 163 19.10 -1.44 11.20
N ALA A 164 19.50 -0.70 12.24
CA ALA A 164 19.62 0.75 12.17
C ALA A 164 20.62 1.18 11.08
N SER A 165 21.80 0.55 11.04
CA SER A 165 22.82 0.83 10.01
C SER A 165 22.31 0.53 8.59
N ARG A 166 21.63 -0.62 8.37
CA ARG A 166 21.05 -0.92 7.05
C ARG A 166 20.01 0.10 6.61
N ASN A 167 19.14 0.52 7.53
CA ASN A 167 18.12 1.52 7.24
C ASN A 167 18.74 2.90 6.98
N GLN A 168 19.80 3.26 7.70
CA GLN A 168 20.56 4.48 7.45
C GLN A 168 21.16 4.49 6.04
N HIS A 169 21.88 3.45 5.64
CA HIS A 169 22.43 3.34 4.29
C HIS A 169 21.36 3.36 3.19
N LEU A 170 20.22 2.72 3.42
CA LEU A 170 19.09 2.81 2.51
C LEU A 170 18.58 4.25 2.40
N CYS A 171 18.47 4.95 3.52
CA CYS A 171 18.01 6.32 3.59
C CYS A 171 18.97 7.28 2.86
N GLU A 172 20.27 7.17 3.10
CA GLU A 172 21.31 7.95 2.42
C GLU A 172 21.30 7.70 0.90
N SER A 173 21.17 6.43 0.49
CA SER A 173 21.04 6.09 -0.94
C SER A 173 19.78 6.68 -1.59
N LEU A 174 18.68 6.81 -0.84
CA LEU A 174 17.48 7.50 -1.32
C LEU A 174 17.74 9.01 -1.48
N ALA A 175 18.43 9.64 -0.52
CA ALA A 175 18.81 11.05 -0.63
C ALA A 175 19.65 11.32 -1.89
N ASP A 176 20.68 10.49 -2.11
CA ASP A 176 21.57 10.61 -3.28
C ASP A 176 20.84 10.42 -4.62
N SER A 177 19.92 9.45 -4.68
CA SER A 177 19.20 9.11 -5.92
C SER A 177 18.04 10.04 -6.23
N CYS A 178 17.41 10.63 -5.20
CA CYS A 178 16.23 11.47 -5.35
C CYS A 178 16.57 12.97 -5.41
N PHE A 179 17.65 13.37 -4.76
CA PHE A 179 18.08 14.77 -4.63
C PHE A 179 19.60 14.89 -4.86
N PRO A 180 20.09 14.60 -6.08
CA PRO A 180 21.52 14.65 -6.37
C PRO A 180 22.05 16.09 -6.18
N VAL A 181 23.09 16.23 -5.36
CA VAL A 181 23.64 17.56 -5.01
C VAL A 181 24.20 18.35 -6.20
N ASN A 182 24.50 17.65 -7.30
CA ASN A 182 25.00 18.24 -8.54
C ASN A 182 23.88 18.79 -9.46
N GLU A 183 22.62 18.55 -9.16
CA GLU A 183 21.47 19.05 -9.93
C GLU A 183 21.06 20.49 -9.58
N GLY A 184 21.74 21.11 -8.60
CA GLY A 184 21.57 22.51 -8.28
C GLY A 184 21.24 22.81 -6.80
N PRO A 185 21.04 24.10 -6.47
CA PRO A 185 20.87 24.53 -5.07
C PRO A 185 19.63 23.96 -4.39
N SER A 186 18.51 23.81 -5.10
CA SER A 186 17.27 23.23 -4.56
C SER A 186 17.46 21.76 -4.24
N ALA A 187 18.09 21.00 -5.14
CA ALA A 187 18.41 19.59 -4.91
C ALA A 187 19.33 19.42 -3.68
N SER A 188 20.38 20.26 -3.57
CA SER A 188 21.31 20.23 -2.42
C SER A 188 20.59 20.51 -1.09
N ARG A 189 19.67 21.50 -1.06
CA ARG A 189 18.88 21.79 0.16
C ARG A 189 17.92 20.66 0.52
N LEU A 190 17.29 20.05 -0.48
CA LEU A 190 16.40 18.89 -0.25
C LEU A 190 17.17 17.66 0.20
N HIS A 191 18.35 17.43 -0.37
CA HIS A 191 19.26 16.37 0.05
C HIS A 191 19.61 16.50 1.54
N GLU A 192 20.10 17.66 1.96
CA GLU A 192 20.43 17.93 3.36
C GLU A 192 19.20 17.86 4.28
N PHE A 193 18.06 18.38 3.83
CA PHE A 193 16.79 18.27 4.54
C PHE A 193 16.41 16.81 4.74
N PHE A 194 16.48 15.99 3.70
CA PHE A 194 16.10 14.57 3.75
C PHE A 194 17.00 13.79 4.71
N LEU A 195 18.32 14.01 4.68
CA LEU A 195 19.26 13.40 5.61
C LEU A 195 18.88 13.72 7.06
N ARG A 196 18.66 14.99 7.37
CA ARG A 196 18.30 15.41 8.74
C ARG A 196 16.92 14.93 9.19
N GLN A 197 15.95 14.89 8.29
CA GLN A 197 14.57 14.56 8.63
C GLN A 197 14.36 13.06 8.82
N PHE A 198 15.03 12.25 8.01
CA PHE A 198 14.79 10.80 7.97
C PHE A 198 16.02 9.98 8.37
N CYS A 199 17.22 10.32 7.88
CA CYS A 199 18.38 9.44 8.00
C CYS A 199 19.07 9.52 9.37
N ASP A 200 19.20 10.71 9.96
CA ASP A 200 19.89 10.92 11.25
C ASP A 200 19.19 10.22 12.43
N ALA A 201 17.93 9.87 12.28
CA ALA A 201 17.15 9.16 13.30
C ALA A 201 17.47 7.65 13.37
N HIS A 202 18.20 7.09 12.37
CA HIS A 202 18.60 5.68 12.37
C HIS A 202 19.79 5.41 13.27
N THR A 203 19.63 5.65 14.56
CA THR A 203 20.69 5.45 15.57
C THR A 203 20.14 4.80 16.82
N CYS A 204 20.95 3.91 17.44
CA CYS A 204 20.63 3.32 18.74
C CYS A 204 21.06 4.18 19.93
N LYS A 205 21.76 5.29 19.72
CA LYS A 205 22.36 6.10 20.81
C LYS A 205 21.40 7.10 21.45
N GLY A 206 20.13 7.09 21.04
CA GLY A 206 19.14 8.06 21.48
C GLY A 206 19.52 9.48 21.02
N GLY A 207 18.69 10.13 20.29
CA GLY A 207 19.01 11.42 19.70
C GLY A 207 17.81 11.98 18.96
N GLN A 208 18.02 12.31 17.72
CA GLN A 208 17.04 12.92 16.87
C GLN A 208 15.86 11.99 16.61
N LYS A 209 14.65 12.49 16.81
CA LYS A 209 13.43 11.76 16.45
C LYS A 209 13.12 12.07 14.98
N PRO A 210 12.75 11.06 14.16
CA PRO A 210 12.27 11.32 12.81
C PRO A 210 11.02 12.20 12.90
N PHE A 211 10.75 12.96 11.85
CA PHE A 211 9.62 13.90 11.77
C PHE A 211 9.64 15.00 12.83
N SER A 212 10.79 15.35 13.37
CA SER A 212 10.90 16.54 14.21
C SER A 212 10.53 17.75 13.32
N ARG A 213 9.38 18.36 13.62
CA ARG A 213 8.92 19.58 12.93
C ARG A 213 10.03 20.61 13.07
N GLY A 214 10.74 20.90 11.97
CA GLY A 214 11.66 22.01 11.92
C GLY A 214 10.92 23.22 12.46
N HIS A 215 11.60 23.96 13.34
CA HIS A 215 11.12 25.14 14.07
C HIS A 215 10.17 25.99 13.19
N ARG A 216 8.86 25.75 13.31
CA ARG A 216 7.87 26.70 12.85
C ARG A 216 8.01 27.90 13.76
N GLY A 217 8.58 28.96 13.22
CA GLY A 217 8.46 30.26 13.83
C GLY A 217 7.02 30.47 14.25
N ASN A 218 6.87 30.84 15.50
CA ASN A 218 5.73 31.10 16.33
C ASN A 218 4.54 31.69 15.54
N GLU A 219 3.72 30.84 14.95
CA GLU A 219 2.36 31.17 14.54
C GLU A 219 1.43 30.12 15.13
N ARG A 220 0.75 30.55 16.19
CA ARG A 220 -0.39 29.86 16.76
C ARG A 220 -1.50 29.84 15.69
N GLU A 221 -1.61 28.74 14.98
CA GLU A 221 -2.86 28.36 14.36
C GLU A 221 -3.18 26.90 14.71
N ASN A 222 -4.19 26.77 15.57
CA ASN A 222 -4.94 25.54 15.77
C ASN A 222 -5.66 25.21 14.44
N GLY A 223 -4.98 24.51 13.56
CA GLY A 223 -5.55 23.99 12.32
C GLY A 223 -5.28 22.49 12.24
N THR A 224 -6.26 21.72 12.66
CA THR A 224 -6.29 20.26 12.57
C THR A 224 -6.12 19.81 11.10
N ALA A 225 -5.52 18.63 10.88
CA ALA A 225 -5.39 18.01 9.55
C ALA A 225 -6.72 17.94 8.75
N GLU A 226 -7.83 18.05 9.45
CA GLU A 226 -9.20 18.20 8.88
C GLU A 226 -9.41 19.51 8.09
N ALA A 227 -8.71 20.59 8.43
CA ALA A 227 -8.81 21.86 7.71
C ALA A 227 -8.10 21.79 6.35
N HIS A 228 -7.00 21.05 6.24
CA HIS A 228 -6.27 20.86 4.99
C HIS A 228 -7.05 19.96 4.01
N LEU A 229 -7.68 18.89 4.50
CA LEU A 229 -8.57 18.02 3.72
C LEU A 229 -9.81 18.77 3.19
N LYS A 230 -10.39 19.68 4.00
CA LYS A 230 -11.51 20.53 3.57
C LYS A 230 -11.11 21.56 2.51
N LYS A 231 -9.87 22.05 2.53
CA LYS A 231 -9.35 23.00 1.53
C LYS A 231 -9.13 22.31 0.17
N CYS A 232 -8.49 21.15 0.14
CA CYS A 232 -8.31 20.35 -1.08
C CYS A 232 -9.66 19.87 -1.68
N ALA A 233 -10.64 19.49 -0.85
CA ALA A 233 -11.96 19.10 -1.32
C ALA A 233 -12.72 20.29 -1.95
N LYS A 234 -12.53 21.49 -1.41
CA LYS A 234 -13.17 22.71 -1.92
C LYS A 234 -12.58 23.20 -3.25
N GLU A 235 -11.26 23.05 -3.44
CA GLU A 235 -10.61 23.37 -4.71
C GLU A 235 -10.98 22.38 -5.83
N LYS A 236 -11.10 21.09 -5.53
CA LYS A 236 -11.59 20.09 -6.50
C LYS A 236 -13.06 20.31 -6.90
N ALA A 237 -13.91 20.78 -5.98
CA ALA A 237 -15.31 21.09 -6.27
C ALA A 237 -15.46 22.34 -7.17
N LEU A 238 -14.55 23.31 -7.06
CA LEU A 238 -14.56 24.51 -7.91
C LEU A 238 -14.14 24.21 -9.36
N VAL A 239 -13.22 23.27 -9.56
CA VAL A 239 -12.76 22.86 -10.90
C VAL A 239 -13.84 22.05 -11.64
N VAL A 240 -14.64 21.25 -10.93
CA VAL A 240 -15.73 20.46 -11.54
C VAL A 240 -16.98 21.34 -11.82
N GLY A 241 -17.20 22.40 -11.02
CA GLY A 241 -18.33 23.32 -11.22
C GLY A 241 -18.21 24.24 -12.45
N ASN A 242 -17.01 24.49 -12.93
CA ASN A 242 -16.79 25.37 -14.10
C ASN A 242 -16.85 24.66 -15.47
N PHE A 243 -17.09 23.36 -15.50
CA PHE A 243 -17.17 22.61 -16.76
C PHE A 243 -18.61 22.32 -17.22
N SER A 244 -19.62 22.82 -16.50
CA SER A 244 -21.03 22.51 -16.77
C SER A 244 -21.88 23.68 -17.28
N ILE A 245 -21.26 24.80 -17.64
CA ILE A 245 -22.00 25.94 -18.24
C ILE A 245 -21.33 26.33 -19.55
N ASN A 246 -21.52 25.56 -20.58
CA ASN A 246 -21.40 25.98 -22.00
C ASN A 246 -21.85 24.83 -22.93
N HIS A 247 -23.15 24.51 -22.87
CA HIS A 247 -23.83 23.82 -23.97
C HIS A 247 -25.33 24.18 -23.86
N ASP A 248 -25.68 25.38 -24.35
CA ASP A 248 -26.97 25.71 -24.88
C ASP A 248 -26.87 27.10 -25.53
N THR A 249 -26.60 27.14 -26.79
CA THR A 249 -27.15 28.03 -27.84
C THR A 249 -26.84 27.47 -29.21
#